data_8722ebdc3aa9d1a6cd55ea58c7b74478
#
_entry.id   8722ebdc3aa9d1a6cd55ea58c7b74478
#
_cell.length_a   1.000
_cell.length_b   1.000
_cell.length_c   1.000
_cell.angle_alpha   90.00
_cell.angle_beta   90.00
_cell.angle_gamma   90.00
#
_symmetry.space_group_name_H-M   'P 1'
#
loop_
_entity.id
_entity.type
_entity.pdbx_description
1 polymer ?
#
loop_
_entity_poly.entity_id
_entity_poly.type
_entity_poly.pdbx_seq_one_letter_code
_entity_poly.pdbx_strand_id
1 'polypeptide(L)'
;MSKRGFIILLSILFVAILSGWFAYEKYWEYRVKEGAKALGYELNEEEVKYWVKRIRSYNRLDGFDEDIDKFLDQDRIDPPPENAFLFIGSSSNRLCKTLEEDMKPLKIINRGFGGAHTKHINRHKDKIVFPYEPKAIVFFCGTNDINGWNSPEDVFSEFKNFYFSVKERLPNTIFFTISIQPSPSRFDQRQRQIEWNEAVNFLADKEENLVFIDVSPPMLSEDKRPRPELYTEDMLHMNEEGYKIWTKLVRENLITYFPEDFKK
;
A
#
# COMPACT_ATOMS: atom_id res chain seq x y z
N MET A 1 -11.87 49.47 -13.82
CA MET A 1 -11.03 48.73 -14.81
C MET A 1 -11.86 48.60 -16.09
N SER A 2 -11.29 48.95 -17.25
CA SER A 2 -12.03 48.81 -18.52
C SER A 2 -12.19 47.30 -18.88
N LYS A 3 -13.22 46.95 -19.70
CA LYS A 3 -13.41 45.59 -20.18
C LYS A 3 -12.15 45.05 -20.87
N ARG A 4 -11.42 45.88 -21.61
CA ARG A 4 -10.13 45.54 -22.23
C ARG A 4 -9.03 45.22 -21.20
N GLY A 5 -8.92 46.00 -20.13
CA GLY A 5 -7.94 45.78 -19.06
C GLY A 5 -8.21 44.49 -18.30
N PHE A 6 -9.47 44.12 -18.13
CA PHE A 6 -9.87 42.84 -17.49
C PHE A 6 -9.50 41.63 -18.34
N ILE A 7 -9.74 41.71 -19.68
CA ILE A 7 -9.38 40.62 -20.61
C ILE A 7 -7.87 40.45 -20.67
N ILE A 8 -7.10 41.50 -20.70
CA ILE A 8 -5.63 41.45 -20.70
C ILE A 8 -5.12 40.79 -19.40
N LEU A 9 -5.66 41.16 -18.25
CA LEU A 9 -5.29 40.56 -16.97
C LEU A 9 -5.59 39.07 -16.92
N LEU A 10 -6.77 38.65 -17.39
CA LEU A 10 -7.13 37.22 -17.49
C LEU A 10 -6.20 36.47 -18.44
N SER A 11 -5.81 37.06 -19.58
CA SER A 11 -4.88 36.44 -20.53
C SER A 11 -3.50 36.27 -19.92
N ILE A 12 -2.99 37.24 -19.18
CA ILE A 12 -1.68 37.15 -18.47
C ILE A 12 -1.73 36.08 -17.40
N LEU A 13 -2.80 36.05 -16.60
CA LEU A 13 -3.00 35.00 -15.59
C LEU A 13 -3.08 33.62 -16.21
N PHE A 14 -3.77 33.46 -17.33
CA PHE A 14 -3.89 32.19 -18.04
C PHE A 14 -2.52 31.73 -18.59
N VAL A 15 -1.72 32.61 -19.18
CA VAL A 15 -0.37 32.30 -19.65
C VAL A 15 0.55 31.94 -18.48
N ALA A 16 0.47 32.66 -17.35
CA ALA A 16 1.26 32.36 -16.17
C ALA A 16 0.91 30.98 -15.56
N ILE A 17 -0.39 30.64 -15.54
CA ILE A 17 -0.84 29.31 -15.09
C ILE A 17 -0.35 28.21 -16.01
N LEU A 18 -0.46 28.38 -17.33
CA LEU A 18 0.02 27.39 -18.31
C LEU A 18 1.54 27.20 -18.24
N SER A 19 2.32 28.29 -18.12
CA SER A 19 3.78 28.20 -18.01
C SER A 19 4.20 27.57 -16.68
N GLY A 20 3.53 27.88 -15.60
CA GLY A 20 3.74 27.23 -14.30
C GLY A 20 3.41 25.73 -14.35
N TRP A 21 2.31 25.36 -14.99
CA TRP A 21 1.93 23.95 -15.17
C TRP A 21 2.95 23.20 -16.04
N PHE A 22 3.38 23.79 -17.15
CA PHE A 22 4.40 23.20 -18.03
C PHE A 22 5.74 23.01 -17.31
N ALA A 23 6.20 24.02 -16.54
CA ALA A 23 7.43 23.92 -15.77
C ALA A 23 7.33 22.82 -14.70
N TYR A 24 6.16 22.66 -14.08
CA TYR A 24 5.89 21.62 -13.10
C TYR A 24 5.90 20.21 -13.72
N GLU A 25 5.32 20.03 -14.91
CA GLU A 25 5.40 18.75 -15.65
C GLU A 25 6.87 18.39 -15.97
N LYS A 26 7.62 19.36 -16.53
CA LYS A 26 9.04 19.16 -16.86
C LYS A 26 9.91 18.86 -15.65
N TYR A 27 9.62 19.45 -14.51
CA TYR A 27 10.28 19.14 -13.24
C TYR A 27 10.09 17.66 -12.87
N TRP A 28 8.87 17.13 -12.94
CA TRP A 28 8.60 15.74 -12.61
C TRP A 28 9.18 14.76 -13.63
N GLU A 29 9.13 15.07 -14.93
CA GLU A 29 9.81 14.28 -15.95
C GLU A 29 11.31 14.18 -15.68
N TYR A 30 11.96 15.29 -15.35
CA TYR A 30 13.36 15.33 -14.96
C TYR A 30 13.63 14.46 -13.73
N ARG A 31 12.84 14.60 -12.67
CA ARG A 31 13.00 13.83 -11.43
C ARG A 31 12.85 12.31 -11.65
N VAL A 32 11.91 11.90 -12.49
CA VAL A 32 11.68 10.49 -12.84
C VAL A 32 12.90 9.95 -13.62
N LYS A 33 13.40 10.69 -14.60
CA LYS A 33 14.56 10.28 -15.41
C LYS A 33 15.82 10.14 -14.54
N GLU A 34 16.09 11.11 -13.68
CA GLU A 34 17.25 11.04 -12.76
C GLU A 34 17.14 9.89 -11.77
N GLY A 35 15.95 9.65 -11.21
CA GLY A 35 15.72 8.53 -10.33
C GLY A 35 15.91 7.17 -11.02
N ALA A 36 15.39 7.01 -12.23
CA ALA A 36 15.59 5.81 -13.04
C ALA A 36 17.06 5.58 -13.39
N LYS A 37 17.76 6.64 -13.81
CA LYS A 37 19.19 6.57 -14.13
C LYS A 37 20.05 6.20 -12.92
N ALA A 38 19.72 6.70 -11.74
CA ALA A 38 20.40 6.33 -10.48
C ALA A 38 20.24 4.85 -10.14
N LEU A 39 19.18 4.20 -10.63
CA LEU A 39 18.88 2.77 -10.48
C LEU A 39 19.36 1.93 -11.69
N GLY A 40 20.05 2.54 -12.67
CA GLY A 40 20.57 1.85 -13.86
C GLY A 40 19.55 1.64 -14.98
N TYR A 41 18.38 2.31 -14.93
CA TYR A 41 17.35 2.20 -15.98
C TYR A 41 17.34 3.40 -16.91
N GLU A 42 17.13 3.12 -18.21
CA GLU A 42 16.79 4.14 -19.19
C GLU A 42 15.30 4.01 -19.54
N LEU A 43 14.53 5.08 -19.26
CA LEU A 43 13.10 5.14 -19.56
C LEU A 43 12.84 5.86 -20.88
N ASN A 44 11.95 5.30 -21.70
CA ASN A 44 11.40 6.00 -22.86
C ASN A 44 10.35 7.07 -22.42
N GLU A 45 9.87 7.88 -23.38
CA GLU A 45 8.96 8.99 -23.06
C GLU A 45 7.60 8.54 -22.48
N GLU A 46 7.08 7.40 -22.92
CA GLU A 46 5.81 6.86 -22.41
C GLU A 46 5.97 6.34 -20.97
N GLU A 47 7.05 5.66 -20.70
CA GLU A 47 7.39 5.19 -19.35
C GLU A 47 7.61 6.37 -18.41
N VAL A 48 8.30 7.44 -18.85
CA VAL A 48 8.46 8.66 -18.05
C VAL A 48 7.09 9.26 -17.71
N LYS A 49 6.19 9.41 -18.69
CA LYS A 49 4.83 9.93 -18.45
C LYS A 49 4.03 9.04 -17.49
N TYR A 50 4.14 7.72 -17.66
CA TYR A 50 3.51 6.76 -16.75
C TYR A 50 3.99 6.97 -15.31
N TRP A 51 5.30 7.03 -15.10
CA TRP A 51 5.87 7.18 -13.77
C TRP A 51 5.60 8.57 -13.16
N VAL A 52 5.61 9.64 -13.98
CA VAL A 52 5.18 10.98 -13.52
C VAL A 52 3.73 10.94 -13.02
N LYS A 53 2.81 10.38 -13.83
CA LYS A 53 1.41 10.21 -13.42
C LYS A 53 1.33 9.42 -12.11
N ARG A 54 2.09 8.33 -11.99
CA ARG A 54 2.09 7.42 -10.84
C ARG A 54 2.62 8.08 -9.56
N ILE A 55 3.75 8.77 -9.63
CA ILE A 55 4.33 9.47 -8.46
C ILE A 55 3.39 10.61 -8.00
N ARG A 56 2.78 11.31 -8.92
CA ARG A 56 1.80 12.36 -8.59
C ARG A 56 0.52 11.79 -7.95
N SER A 57 0.11 10.60 -8.35
CA SER A 57 -1.07 9.95 -7.77
C SER A 57 -0.89 9.60 -6.30
N TYR A 58 0.35 9.33 -5.83
CA TYR A 58 0.62 9.01 -4.43
C TYR A 58 0.22 10.12 -3.45
N ASN A 59 0.21 11.37 -3.90
CA ASN A 59 -0.19 12.51 -3.07
C ASN A 59 -1.67 12.90 -3.24
N ARG A 60 -2.36 12.36 -4.24
CA ARG A 60 -3.77 12.65 -4.52
C ARG A 60 -4.66 11.53 -4.00
N LEU A 61 -5.76 11.87 -3.37
CA LEU A 61 -6.72 10.89 -2.87
C LEU A 61 -7.37 10.07 -4.00
N ASP A 62 -7.62 10.67 -5.15
CA ASP A 62 -8.23 10.05 -6.34
C ASP A 62 -7.20 9.35 -7.26
N GLY A 63 -5.93 9.33 -6.85
CA GLY A 63 -4.83 8.83 -7.69
C GLY A 63 -4.89 7.34 -8.04
N PHE A 64 -5.76 6.60 -7.38
CA PHE A 64 -5.95 5.16 -7.57
C PHE A 64 -7.35 4.77 -8.02
N ASP A 65 -8.21 5.74 -8.39
CA ASP A 65 -9.58 5.45 -8.84
C ASP A 65 -9.58 4.43 -10.00
N GLU A 66 -8.64 4.54 -10.98
CA GLU A 66 -8.51 3.59 -12.09
C GLU A 66 -8.11 2.16 -11.63
N ASP A 67 -7.28 2.01 -10.58
CA ASP A 67 -6.94 0.68 -10.04
C ASP A 67 -8.16 0.05 -9.34
N ILE A 68 -8.95 0.88 -8.65
CA ILE A 68 -10.16 0.43 -7.97
C ILE A 68 -11.23 0.03 -8.99
N ASP A 69 -11.43 0.82 -10.05
CA ASP A 69 -12.41 0.50 -11.09
C ASP A 69 -12.08 -0.85 -11.77
N LYS A 70 -10.79 -1.18 -11.95
CA LYS A 70 -10.37 -2.51 -12.45
C LYS A 70 -10.79 -3.65 -11.50
N PHE A 71 -10.69 -3.45 -10.19
CA PHE A 71 -11.18 -4.45 -9.23
C PHE A 71 -12.69 -4.63 -9.34
N LEU A 72 -13.45 -3.53 -9.46
CA LEU A 72 -14.90 -3.59 -9.61
C LEU A 72 -15.32 -4.23 -10.93
N ASP A 73 -14.56 -4.02 -12.01
CA ASP A 73 -14.82 -4.68 -13.30
C ASP A 73 -14.54 -6.18 -13.22
N GLN A 74 -13.47 -6.59 -12.53
CA GLN A 74 -13.20 -8.00 -12.25
C GLN A 74 -14.32 -8.63 -11.43
N ASP A 75 -14.79 -7.96 -10.38
CA ASP A 75 -15.87 -8.44 -9.50
C ASP A 75 -17.21 -8.60 -10.24
N ARG A 76 -17.45 -7.83 -11.30
CA ARG A 76 -18.64 -8.01 -12.16
C ARG A 76 -18.56 -9.24 -13.05
N ILE A 77 -17.34 -9.61 -13.48
CA ILE A 77 -17.09 -10.75 -14.36
C ILE A 77 -17.01 -12.05 -13.54
N ASP A 78 -16.28 -11.99 -12.44
CA ASP A 78 -16.03 -13.10 -11.50
C ASP A 78 -16.28 -12.60 -10.07
N PRO A 79 -17.51 -12.78 -9.55
CA PRO A 79 -17.86 -12.29 -8.23
C PRO A 79 -16.98 -12.88 -7.13
N PRO A 80 -16.50 -12.05 -6.19
CA PRO A 80 -15.66 -12.50 -5.09
C PRO A 80 -16.34 -13.62 -4.27
N PRO A 81 -15.58 -14.62 -3.83
CA PRO A 81 -16.15 -15.72 -3.07
C PRO A 81 -16.64 -15.27 -1.69
N GLU A 82 -17.78 -15.81 -1.26
CA GLU A 82 -18.26 -15.63 0.12
C GLU A 82 -17.31 -16.26 1.16
N ASN A 83 -17.31 -15.73 2.35
CA ASN A 83 -16.46 -16.17 3.46
C ASN A 83 -14.96 -16.15 3.13
N ALA A 84 -14.55 -15.18 2.35
CA ALA A 84 -13.17 -15.02 1.91
C ALA A 84 -12.28 -14.35 2.96
N PHE A 85 -10.97 -14.44 2.72
CA PHE A 85 -9.93 -13.73 3.43
C PHE A 85 -9.40 -12.61 2.53
N LEU A 86 -9.60 -11.36 2.92
CA LEU A 86 -9.25 -10.19 2.13
C LEU A 86 -7.81 -9.76 2.44
N PHE A 87 -6.92 -9.84 1.46
CA PHE A 87 -5.59 -9.24 1.50
C PHE A 87 -5.66 -7.85 0.85
N ILE A 88 -5.41 -6.81 1.63
CA ILE A 88 -5.52 -5.42 1.18
C ILE A 88 -4.30 -4.60 1.59
N GLY A 89 -3.87 -3.72 0.69
CA GLY A 89 -2.73 -2.85 0.97
C GLY A 89 -1.99 -2.41 -0.28
N SER A 90 -0.67 -2.33 -0.16
CA SER A 90 0.18 -1.74 -1.20
C SER A 90 0.79 -2.79 -2.15
N SER A 91 1.93 -2.43 -2.76
CA SER A 91 2.63 -3.27 -3.75
C SER A 91 3.01 -4.66 -3.24
N SER A 92 3.29 -4.84 -1.95
CA SER A 92 3.65 -6.16 -1.42
C SER A 92 2.51 -7.16 -1.57
N ASN A 93 1.24 -6.76 -1.33
CA ASN A 93 0.10 -7.62 -1.60
C ASN A 93 -0.06 -7.87 -3.12
N ARG A 94 0.03 -6.81 -3.93
CA ARG A 94 -0.11 -6.92 -5.40
C ARG A 94 0.93 -7.83 -6.05
N LEU A 95 2.16 -7.81 -5.54
CA LEU A 95 3.30 -8.55 -6.12
C LEU A 95 3.47 -9.96 -5.57
N CYS A 96 2.73 -10.35 -4.54
CA CYS A 96 2.71 -11.71 -4.02
C CYS A 96 1.97 -12.65 -4.98
N LYS A 97 2.67 -13.14 -6.00
CA LYS A 97 2.09 -13.95 -7.08
C LYS A 97 1.63 -15.33 -6.62
N THR A 98 2.21 -15.83 -5.54
CA THR A 98 1.91 -17.16 -4.97
C THR A 98 0.87 -17.11 -3.85
N LEU A 99 0.30 -15.92 -3.57
CA LEU A 99 -0.56 -15.70 -2.40
C LEU A 99 -1.70 -16.72 -2.28
N GLU A 100 -2.42 -16.97 -3.36
CA GLU A 100 -3.54 -17.92 -3.38
C GLU A 100 -3.06 -19.35 -3.10
N GLU A 101 -1.93 -19.75 -3.68
CA GLU A 101 -1.33 -21.07 -3.48
C GLU A 101 -0.82 -21.22 -2.05
N ASP A 102 -0.10 -20.21 -1.55
CA ASP A 102 0.47 -20.21 -0.20
C ASP A 102 -0.60 -20.26 0.90
N MET A 103 -1.78 -19.71 0.61
CA MET A 103 -2.89 -19.65 1.57
C MET A 103 -3.91 -20.78 1.42
N LYS A 104 -3.74 -21.70 0.48
CA LYS A 104 -4.66 -22.86 0.36
C LYS A 104 -4.84 -23.58 1.71
N PRO A 105 -6.06 -24.01 2.02
CA PRO A 105 -7.27 -24.07 1.20
C PRO A 105 -8.19 -22.83 1.30
N LEU A 106 -7.71 -21.70 1.83
CA LEU A 106 -8.53 -20.50 2.02
C LEU A 106 -8.96 -19.88 0.69
N LYS A 107 -10.12 -19.27 0.68
CA LYS A 107 -10.60 -18.43 -0.42
C LYS A 107 -10.04 -17.03 -0.25
N ILE A 108 -9.23 -16.58 -1.20
CA ILE A 108 -8.49 -15.31 -1.10
C ILE A 108 -9.09 -14.27 -2.05
N ILE A 109 -9.25 -13.06 -1.53
CA ILE A 109 -9.47 -11.85 -2.32
C ILE A 109 -8.22 -10.97 -2.17
N ASN A 110 -7.51 -10.66 -3.25
CA ASN A 110 -6.38 -9.75 -3.22
C ASN A 110 -6.78 -8.37 -3.79
N ARG A 111 -6.71 -7.34 -2.95
CA ARG A 111 -6.94 -5.93 -3.31
C ARG A 111 -5.71 -5.09 -2.98
N GLY A 112 -4.54 -5.59 -3.35
CA GLY A 112 -3.29 -4.85 -3.30
C GLY A 112 -3.12 -3.94 -4.52
N PHE A 113 -2.81 -2.65 -4.32
CA PHE A 113 -2.49 -1.72 -5.41
C PHE A 113 -1.20 -0.96 -5.12
N GLY A 114 -0.30 -0.98 -6.10
CA GLY A 114 1.08 -0.55 -5.93
C GLY A 114 1.20 0.94 -5.64
N GLY A 115 1.96 1.30 -4.60
CA GLY A 115 2.17 2.69 -4.19
C GLY A 115 1.08 3.25 -3.28
N ALA A 116 0.09 2.43 -2.89
CA ALA A 116 -0.97 2.85 -1.99
C ALA A 116 -0.42 3.36 -0.66
N HIS A 117 -1.05 4.41 -0.16
CA HIS A 117 -0.98 4.87 1.23
C HIS A 117 -2.26 4.47 1.95
N THR A 118 -2.24 4.43 3.26
CA THR A 118 -3.39 4.06 4.09
C THR A 118 -4.62 4.95 3.81
N LYS A 119 -4.42 6.24 3.57
CA LYS A 119 -5.48 7.19 3.17
C LYS A 119 -6.24 6.77 1.90
N HIS A 120 -5.58 6.11 0.95
CA HIS A 120 -6.22 5.64 -0.29
C HIS A 120 -7.11 4.43 -0.01
N ILE A 121 -6.68 3.54 0.89
CA ILE A 121 -7.52 2.42 1.34
C ILE A 121 -8.74 2.95 2.07
N ASN A 122 -8.57 3.94 2.96
CA ASN A 122 -9.66 4.62 3.66
C ASN A 122 -10.69 5.22 2.68
N ARG A 123 -10.24 5.86 1.61
CA ARG A 123 -11.11 6.43 0.58
C ARG A 123 -11.96 5.38 -0.12
N HIS A 124 -11.40 4.22 -0.39
CA HIS A 124 -12.04 3.20 -1.25
C HIS A 124 -12.66 2.02 -0.50
N LYS A 125 -12.59 1.99 0.83
CA LYS A 125 -13.08 0.87 1.65
C LYS A 125 -14.53 0.49 1.41
N ASP A 126 -15.40 1.47 1.10
CA ASP A 126 -16.80 1.23 0.76
C ASP A 126 -16.99 0.46 -0.54
N LYS A 127 -15.98 0.44 -1.41
CA LYS A 127 -16.00 -0.27 -2.69
C LYS A 127 -15.28 -1.62 -2.63
N ILE A 128 -14.13 -1.70 -1.93
CA ILE A 128 -13.21 -2.84 -2.00
C ILE A 128 -12.94 -3.54 -0.65
N VAL A 129 -13.71 -3.22 0.38
CA VAL A 129 -13.62 -3.90 1.68
C VAL A 129 -14.99 -4.35 2.16
N PHE A 130 -15.88 -3.40 2.44
CA PHE A 130 -17.15 -3.68 3.06
C PHE A 130 -18.10 -4.58 2.25
N PRO A 131 -18.17 -4.46 0.90
CA PRO A 131 -19.05 -5.34 0.11
C PRO A 131 -18.66 -6.81 0.13
N TYR A 132 -17.43 -7.15 0.53
CA TYR A 132 -16.95 -8.55 0.54
C TYR A 132 -17.29 -9.28 1.85
N GLU A 133 -17.62 -8.57 2.90
CA GLU A 133 -17.90 -9.14 4.24
C GLU A 133 -16.92 -10.27 4.62
N PRO A 134 -15.60 -10.01 4.56
CA PRO A 134 -14.60 -11.06 4.69
C PRO A 134 -14.55 -11.61 6.13
N LYS A 135 -14.21 -12.90 6.28
CA LYS A 135 -13.93 -13.52 7.58
C LYS A 135 -12.75 -12.85 8.28
N ALA A 136 -11.73 -12.52 7.49
CA ALA A 136 -10.55 -11.84 7.97
C ALA A 136 -10.04 -10.82 6.94
N ILE A 137 -9.42 -9.77 7.44
CA ILE A 137 -8.64 -8.81 6.64
C ILE A 137 -7.17 -8.99 7.00
N VAL A 138 -6.31 -9.16 5.99
CA VAL A 138 -4.86 -9.13 6.13
C VAL A 138 -4.34 -7.86 5.48
N PHE A 139 -3.96 -6.91 6.32
CA PHE A 139 -3.59 -5.55 5.92
C PHE A 139 -2.07 -5.38 5.89
N PHE A 140 -1.55 -4.82 4.80
CA PHE A 140 -0.18 -4.37 4.69
C PHE A 140 -0.08 -3.02 3.97
N CYS A 141 0.10 -1.96 4.73
CA CYS A 141 0.32 -0.60 4.22
C CYS A 141 1.09 0.22 5.26
N GLY A 142 1.59 1.40 4.88
CA GLY A 142 2.34 2.30 5.76
C GLY A 142 3.76 2.61 5.29
N THR A 143 4.41 1.66 4.61
CA THR A 143 5.77 1.85 4.06
C THR A 143 5.86 3.06 3.12
N ASN A 144 4.85 3.26 2.26
CA ASN A 144 4.80 4.39 1.33
C ASN A 144 4.44 5.69 2.04
N ASP A 145 3.59 5.60 3.05
CA ASP A 145 3.18 6.73 3.90
C ASP A 145 4.41 7.35 4.58
N ILE A 146 5.22 6.52 5.23
CA ILE A 146 6.47 6.94 5.90
C ILE A 146 7.48 7.48 4.89
N ASN A 147 7.63 6.84 3.74
CA ASN A 147 8.49 7.32 2.66
C ASN A 147 7.99 8.66 2.07
N GLY A 148 6.70 8.93 2.13
CA GLY A 148 6.06 10.19 1.75
C GLY A 148 6.20 11.31 2.79
N TRP A 149 7.10 11.16 3.80
CA TRP A 149 7.38 12.12 4.86
C TRP A 149 6.25 12.32 5.89
N ASN A 150 5.21 11.48 5.88
CA ASN A 150 4.22 11.51 6.95
C ASN A 150 4.85 11.02 8.25
N SER A 151 4.49 11.62 9.37
CA SER A 151 4.98 11.15 10.67
C SER A 151 4.41 9.75 11.00
N PRO A 152 5.07 8.94 11.83
CA PRO A 152 4.53 7.67 12.30
C PRO A 152 3.14 7.83 12.95
N GLU A 153 2.91 8.95 13.66
CA GLU A 153 1.65 9.29 14.32
C GLU A 153 0.53 9.54 13.30
N ASP A 154 0.82 10.27 12.22
CA ASP A 154 -0.15 10.53 11.14
C ASP A 154 -0.55 9.23 10.44
N VAL A 155 0.45 8.39 10.12
CA VAL A 155 0.22 7.07 9.50
C VAL A 155 -0.57 6.16 10.43
N PHE A 156 -0.26 6.18 11.72
CA PHE A 156 -1.02 5.44 12.73
C PHE A 156 -2.45 5.97 12.89
N SER A 157 -2.66 7.27 12.79
CA SER A 157 -4.01 7.86 12.81
C SER A 157 -4.85 7.38 11.62
N GLU A 158 -4.27 7.35 10.40
CA GLU A 158 -4.95 6.81 9.22
C GLU A 158 -5.25 5.30 9.37
N PHE A 159 -4.31 4.53 9.95
CA PHE A 159 -4.52 3.11 10.26
C PHE A 159 -5.69 2.93 11.25
N LYS A 160 -5.73 3.69 12.33
CA LYS A 160 -6.85 3.66 13.29
C LYS A 160 -8.19 3.97 12.64
N ASN A 161 -8.24 4.98 11.79
CA ASN A 161 -9.46 5.35 11.06
C ASN A 161 -9.96 4.16 10.21
N PHE A 162 -9.05 3.44 9.56
CA PHE A 162 -9.41 2.24 8.81
C PHE A 162 -9.87 1.11 9.71
N TYR A 163 -9.07 0.74 10.70
CA TYR A 163 -9.37 -0.36 11.62
C TYR A 163 -10.71 -0.15 12.34
N PHE A 164 -10.95 1.01 12.94
CA PHE A 164 -12.19 1.25 13.66
C PHE A 164 -13.41 1.31 12.75
N SER A 165 -13.27 1.78 11.51
CA SER A 165 -14.37 1.70 10.55
C SER A 165 -14.69 0.27 10.13
N VAL A 166 -13.68 -0.63 10.07
CA VAL A 166 -13.89 -2.07 9.87
C VAL A 166 -14.57 -2.68 11.09
N LYS A 167 -14.06 -2.41 12.29
CA LYS A 167 -14.63 -2.92 13.54
C LYS A 167 -16.11 -2.54 13.71
N GLU A 168 -16.47 -1.31 13.33
CA GLU A 168 -17.86 -0.84 13.40
C GLU A 168 -18.77 -1.55 12.40
N ARG A 169 -18.33 -1.68 11.13
CA ARG A 169 -19.17 -2.23 10.05
C ARG A 169 -19.13 -3.74 9.93
N LEU A 170 -18.03 -4.35 10.33
CA LEU A 170 -17.74 -5.78 10.21
C LEU A 170 -17.26 -6.34 11.55
N PRO A 171 -18.09 -6.31 12.60
CA PRO A 171 -17.66 -6.60 13.98
C PRO A 171 -17.16 -8.03 14.20
N ASN A 172 -17.50 -8.95 13.31
CA ASN A 172 -17.07 -10.35 13.38
C ASN A 172 -15.79 -10.65 12.57
N THR A 173 -15.29 -9.68 11.81
CA THR A 173 -14.08 -9.82 11.02
C THR A 173 -12.84 -9.69 11.89
N ILE A 174 -11.94 -10.66 11.84
CA ILE A 174 -10.61 -10.55 12.48
C ILE A 174 -9.69 -9.74 11.56
N PHE A 175 -9.04 -8.75 12.15
CA PHE A 175 -8.15 -7.84 11.42
C PHE A 175 -6.68 -8.18 11.74
N PHE A 176 -5.98 -8.71 10.75
CA PHE A 176 -4.54 -8.94 10.83
C PHE A 176 -3.81 -7.78 10.19
N THR A 177 -2.85 -7.20 10.87
CA THR A 177 -1.95 -6.20 10.32
C THR A 177 -0.52 -6.69 10.36
N ILE A 178 0.17 -6.58 9.24
CA ILE A 178 1.55 -7.01 9.11
C ILE A 178 2.45 -5.82 9.38
N SER A 179 3.51 -6.03 10.17
CA SER A 179 4.51 -4.99 10.46
C SER A 179 5.12 -4.43 9.17
N ILE A 180 5.48 -3.15 9.17
CA ILE A 180 6.34 -2.61 8.12
C ILE A 180 7.69 -3.27 8.24
N GLN A 181 8.02 -4.13 7.24
CA GLN A 181 9.29 -4.84 7.21
C GLN A 181 10.45 -3.91 6.87
N PRO A 182 11.65 -4.20 7.39
CA PRO A 182 12.86 -3.51 6.96
C PRO A 182 13.13 -3.79 5.48
N SER A 183 13.60 -2.80 4.72
CA SER A 183 14.10 -3.02 3.36
C SER A 183 15.39 -2.23 3.15
N PRO A 184 16.36 -2.74 2.35
CA PRO A 184 17.64 -2.05 2.16
C PRO A 184 17.46 -0.63 1.63
N SER A 185 16.57 -0.42 0.65
CA SER A 185 16.34 0.90 0.01
C SER A 185 15.65 1.93 0.90
N ARG A 186 15.07 1.51 2.05
CA ARG A 186 14.38 2.39 3.01
C ARG A 186 14.88 2.21 4.44
N PHE A 187 16.11 1.75 4.59
CA PHE A 187 16.68 1.48 5.91
C PHE A 187 16.94 2.75 6.73
N ASP A 188 17.18 3.87 6.06
CA ASP A 188 17.24 5.20 6.67
C ASP A 188 15.96 5.61 7.40
N GLN A 189 14.82 5.00 7.05
CA GLN A 189 13.51 5.24 7.66
C GLN A 189 13.17 4.22 8.76
N ARG A 190 14.08 3.30 9.08
CA ARG A 190 13.80 2.16 9.96
C ARG A 190 13.27 2.57 11.33
N GLN A 191 13.81 3.62 11.93
CA GLN A 191 13.34 4.07 13.23
C GLN A 191 11.87 4.49 13.21
N ARG A 192 11.43 5.21 12.18
CA ARG A 192 10.03 5.62 12.00
C ARG A 192 9.12 4.43 11.72
N GLN A 193 9.62 3.41 11.02
CA GLN A 193 8.88 2.16 10.80
C GLN A 193 8.68 1.39 12.12
N ILE A 194 9.71 1.36 12.99
CA ILE A 194 9.63 0.74 14.31
C ILE A 194 8.58 1.46 15.17
N GLU A 195 8.63 2.78 15.24
CA GLU A 195 7.67 3.59 16.00
C GLU A 195 6.22 3.30 15.57
N TRP A 196 5.96 3.19 14.27
CA TRP A 196 4.64 2.80 13.77
C TRP A 196 4.28 1.36 14.16
N ASN A 197 5.21 0.41 14.00
CA ASN A 197 4.99 -0.99 14.36
C ASN A 197 4.65 -1.15 15.85
N GLU A 198 5.39 -0.45 16.73
CA GLU A 198 5.15 -0.45 18.18
C GLU A 198 3.78 0.14 18.51
N ALA A 199 3.37 1.23 17.88
CA ALA A 199 2.08 1.84 18.10
C ALA A 199 0.93 0.92 17.67
N VAL A 200 1.07 0.20 16.55
CA VAL A 200 0.05 -0.76 16.10
C VAL A 200 0.03 -2.00 16.98
N ASN A 201 1.19 -2.52 17.37
CA ASN A 201 1.26 -3.66 18.30
C ASN A 201 0.61 -3.33 19.65
N PHE A 202 0.88 -2.14 20.19
CA PHE A 202 0.24 -1.67 21.43
C PHE A 202 -1.28 -1.53 21.32
N LEU A 203 -1.79 -1.16 20.13
CA LEU A 203 -3.23 -1.17 19.89
C LEU A 203 -3.77 -2.60 19.84
N ALA A 204 -3.06 -3.53 19.19
CA ALA A 204 -3.46 -4.93 19.09
C ALA A 204 -3.55 -5.60 20.46
N ASP A 205 -2.69 -5.25 21.41
CA ASP A 205 -2.77 -5.75 22.80
C ASP A 205 -4.06 -5.34 23.53
N LYS A 206 -4.81 -4.36 23.01
CA LYS A 206 -6.05 -3.81 23.61
C LYS A 206 -7.31 -4.18 22.86
N GLU A 207 -7.18 -4.70 21.66
CA GLU A 207 -8.27 -4.93 20.72
C GLU A 207 -8.39 -6.43 20.42
N GLU A 208 -9.49 -7.08 20.82
CA GLU A 208 -9.69 -8.52 20.66
C GLU A 208 -9.65 -9.01 19.20
N ASN A 209 -10.11 -8.15 18.25
CA ASN A 209 -10.19 -8.50 16.85
C ASN A 209 -9.03 -7.90 16.01
N LEU A 210 -7.96 -7.43 16.64
CA LEU A 210 -6.77 -6.92 15.96
C LEU A 210 -5.56 -7.79 16.30
N VAL A 211 -4.92 -8.33 15.29
CA VAL A 211 -3.74 -9.18 15.42
C VAL A 211 -2.56 -8.51 14.70
N PHE A 212 -1.47 -8.28 15.42
CA PHE A 212 -0.23 -7.76 14.85
C PHE A 212 0.71 -8.92 14.49
N ILE A 213 1.15 -8.98 13.24
CA ILE A 213 2.08 -10.00 12.73
C ILE A 213 3.43 -9.33 12.48
N ASP A 214 4.41 -9.56 13.34
CA ASP A 214 5.74 -9.01 13.12
C ASP A 214 6.57 -9.91 12.19
N VAL A 215 6.76 -9.45 10.96
CA VAL A 215 7.58 -10.11 9.95
C VAL A 215 9.04 -9.62 9.95
N SER A 216 9.35 -8.61 10.78
CA SER A 216 10.67 -7.97 10.76
C SER A 216 11.81 -8.85 11.26
N PRO A 217 11.70 -9.63 12.36
CA PRO A 217 12.83 -10.37 12.91
C PRO A 217 13.51 -11.31 11.92
N PRO A 218 12.80 -12.19 11.18
CA PRO A 218 13.45 -13.11 10.25
C PRO A 218 13.97 -12.43 8.98
N MET A 219 13.61 -11.16 8.73
CA MET A 219 14.08 -10.38 7.59
C MET A 219 15.32 -9.54 7.91
N LEU A 220 15.81 -9.61 9.15
CA LEU A 220 17.03 -8.95 9.61
C LEU A 220 18.15 -9.97 9.77
N SER A 221 19.38 -9.54 9.50
CA SER A 221 20.61 -10.24 9.84
C SER A 221 20.97 -10.08 11.32
N GLU A 222 22.03 -10.74 11.78
CA GLU A 222 22.48 -10.66 13.18
C GLU A 222 22.86 -9.21 13.60
N ASP A 223 23.39 -8.43 12.66
CA ASP A 223 23.74 -7.02 12.86
C ASP A 223 22.54 -6.06 12.71
N LYS A 224 21.31 -6.61 12.69
CA LYS A 224 20.04 -5.86 12.60
C LYS A 224 19.85 -5.07 11.31
N ARG A 225 20.52 -5.46 10.24
CA ARG A 225 20.34 -4.91 8.91
C ARG A 225 19.36 -5.73 8.08
N PRO A 226 18.65 -5.13 7.13
CA PRO A 226 17.82 -5.89 6.20
C PRO A 226 18.67 -6.89 5.42
N ARG A 227 18.18 -8.10 5.25
CA ARG A 227 18.82 -9.17 4.50
C ARG A 227 18.59 -8.94 3.01
N PRO A 228 19.60 -8.46 2.23
CA PRO A 228 19.39 -8.03 0.85
C PRO A 228 18.98 -9.19 -0.08
N GLU A 229 19.37 -10.42 0.24
CA GLU A 229 18.99 -11.62 -0.52
C GLU A 229 17.49 -11.95 -0.51
N LEU A 230 16.70 -11.26 0.31
CA LEU A 230 15.22 -11.39 0.38
C LEU A 230 14.48 -10.42 -0.56
N TYR A 231 15.22 -9.58 -1.29
CA TYR A 231 14.66 -8.51 -2.09
C TYR A 231 15.01 -8.65 -3.57
N THR A 232 14.22 -8.01 -4.42
CA THR A 232 14.53 -7.84 -5.84
C THR A 232 15.63 -6.79 -6.02
N GLU A 233 16.05 -6.54 -7.27
CA GLU A 233 17.11 -5.57 -7.60
C GLU A 233 16.83 -4.16 -7.07
N ASP A 234 15.56 -3.78 -6.91
CA ASP A 234 15.17 -2.46 -6.37
C ASP A 234 15.39 -2.33 -4.85
N MET A 235 15.81 -3.41 -4.17
CA MET A 235 16.08 -3.46 -2.73
C MET A 235 14.90 -2.99 -1.87
N LEU A 236 13.69 -3.03 -2.42
CA LEU A 236 12.44 -2.64 -1.77
C LEU A 236 11.41 -3.78 -1.75
N HIS A 237 11.14 -4.36 -2.92
CA HIS A 237 10.14 -5.41 -3.06
C HIS A 237 10.77 -6.77 -2.80
N MET A 238 10.04 -7.60 -2.09
CA MET A 238 10.49 -8.97 -1.78
C MET A 238 10.56 -9.81 -3.05
N ASN A 239 11.57 -10.70 -3.10
CA ASN A 239 11.63 -11.81 -4.03
C ASN A 239 10.90 -13.04 -3.43
N GLU A 240 10.99 -14.20 -4.09
CA GLU A 240 10.32 -15.42 -3.65
C GLU A 240 10.71 -15.84 -2.22
N GLU A 241 11.99 -15.70 -1.84
CA GLU A 241 12.47 -16.07 -0.50
C GLU A 241 11.91 -15.12 0.57
N GLY A 242 11.83 -13.83 0.26
CA GLY A 242 11.18 -12.85 1.13
C GLY A 242 9.68 -13.13 1.31
N TYR A 243 8.97 -13.48 0.23
CA TYR A 243 7.55 -13.86 0.32
C TYR A 243 7.33 -15.16 1.06
N LYS A 244 8.21 -16.17 0.97
CA LYS A 244 8.09 -17.40 1.78
C LYS A 244 8.09 -17.12 3.28
N ILE A 245 8.94 -16.20 3.74
CA ILE A 245 8.95 -15.78 5.16
C ILE A 245 7.62 -15.12 5.51
N TRP A 246 7.18 -14.18 4.67
CA TRP A 246 6.00 -13.36 4.89
C TRP A 246 4.72 -14.22 4.89
N THR A 247 4.52 -15.05 3.87
CA THR A 247 3.35 -15.92 3.74
C THR A 247 3.30 -17.00 4.82
N LYS A 248 4.45 -17.54 5.23
CA LYS A 248 4.54 -18.49 6.34
C LYS A 248 4.00 -17.90 7.64
N LEU A 249 4.48 -16.72 8.03
CA LEU A 249 4.06 -16.07 9.28
C LEU A 249 2.58 -15.68 9.24
N VAL A 250 2.11 -15.16 8.11
CA VAL A 250 0.69 -14.86 7.92
C VAL A 250 -0.16 -16.12 8.04
N ARG A 251 0.22 -17.20 7.35
CA ARG A 251 -0.48 -18.47 7.38
C ARG A 251 -0.54 -19.08 8.79
N GLU A 252 0.56 -19.07 9.54
CA GLU A 252 0.61 -19.57 10.92
C GLU A 252 -0.37 -18.82 11.83
N ASN A 253 -0.47 -17.51 11.68
CA ASN A 253 -1.45 -16.71 12.40
C ASN A 253 -2.89 -17.03 11.95
N LEU A 254 -3.16 -17.13 10.65
CA LEU A 254 -4.48 -17.49 10.16
C LEU A 254 -4.93 -18.88 10.65
N ILE A 255 -4.04 -19.88 10.69
CA ILE A 255 -4.33 -21.21 11.25
C ILE A 255 -4.75 -21.12 12.72
N THR A 256 -4.10 -20.26 13.49
CA THR A 256 -4.40 -20.08 14.91
C THR A 256 -5.83 -19.58 15.13
N TYR A 257 -6.30 -18.66 14.32
CA TYR A 257 -7.63 -18.07 14.46
C TYR A 257 -8.73 -18.80 13.69
N PHE A 258 -8.36 -19.51 12.62
CA PHE A 258 -9.29 -20.20 11.71
C PHE A 258 -8.88 -21.66 11.45
N PRO A 259 -8.62 -22.47 12.49
CA PRO A 259 -8.10 -23.84 12.32
C PRO A 259 -9.03 -24.72 11.48
N GLU A 260 -10.36 -24.50 11.53
CA GLU A 260 -11.33 -25.29 10.79
C GLU A 260 -11.28 -25.03 9.27
N ASP A 261 -10.89 -23.82 8.86
CA ASP A 261 -10.77 -23.47 7.44
C ASP A 261 -9.54 -24.13 6.78
N PHE A 262 -8.60 -24.65 7.56
CA PHE A 262 -7.41 -25.37 7.09
C PHE A 262 -7.53 -26.91 7.13
N LYS A 263 -8.63 -27.44 7.65
CA LYS A 263 -8.86 -28.90 7.75
C LYS A 263 -9.48 -29.54 6.52
N LYS A 264 -9.71 -28.78 5.45
CA LYS A 264 -10.38 -29.24 4.23
C LYS A 264 -9.41 -29.75 3.19
#